data_8063e87de7482975fcc15fcc3db83d5d
#
_entry.id   8063e87de7482975fcc15fcc3db83d5d
#
_cell.length_a   1.000
_cell.length_b   1.000
_cell.length_c   1.000
_cell.angle_alpha   90.00
_cell.angle_beta   90.00
_cell.angle_gamma   90.00
#
_symmetry.space_group_name_H-M   'P 1'
#
loop_
_entity.id
_entity.type
_entity.pdbx_description
1 polymer ?
#
loop_
_entity_poly.entity_id
_entity_poly.type
_entity_poly.pdbx_seq_one_letter_code
_entity_poly.pdbx_strand_id
1 'polypeptide(L)'
;MDPIIQVQHLTKRYRKSATAAVDDISFDVKPGELFAFLGPNGAGKTTTISILTTTLAKTSGTVTIAGHDLDRDATGVRRNIGIIFQSQSLDRHLSGEEIIRLHVALYGLFAYRPLYRLMPAAYRQRVEHLARVVGLNREVFRPVKTYSGGMTRKLEIIRSLMHRPGVLFLDEPTSGLDPVSRRALWDYLRAVRNDDGTTVFLTTHYLEEAEEADRVCVVDHGRISVIGTPDELKRELLDRSLLLDADDQPALVGELRGLGLEPERDAGGLVRVAYEGTTAQSLINQIRTPLSVLRVHEPSLEEAYVELLRQPEEAVA
;
A
#
# COMPACT_ATOMS: atom_id res chain seq x y z
N MET A 1 0.63 2.33 21.92
CA MET A 1 1.39 3.45 21.29
C MET A 1 0.36 4.30 20.57
N ASP A 2 0.50 5.60 20.67
CA ASP A 2 -0.39 6.51 19.95
C ASP A 2 -0.16 6.39 18.44
N PRO A 3 -1.21 6.48 17.62
CA PRO A 3 -1.09 6.39 16.17
C PRO A 3 -0.28 7.57 15.61
N ILE A 4 0.54 7.32 14.60
CA ILE A 4 1.30 8.38 13.91
C ILE A 4 0.43 9.14 12.90
N ILE A 5 -0.58 8.48 12.33
CA ILE A 5 -1.64 9.11 11.53
C ILE A 5 -2.96 8.79 12.21
N GLN A 6 -3.77 9.79 12.45
CA GLN A 6 -5.14 9.67 12.95
C GLN A 6 -6.08 10.49 12.08
N VAL A 7 -7.06 9.83 11.52
CA VAL A 7 -8.09 10.42 10.67
C VAL A 7 -9.46 10.14 11.30
N GLN A 8 -10.25 11.17 11.50
CA GLN A 8 -11.59 11.06 12.09
C GLN A 8 -12.61 11.85 11.27
N HIS A 9 -13.63 11.15 10.80
CA HIS A 9 -14.77 11.72 10.06
C HIS A 9 -14.34 12.57 8.86
N LEU A 10 -13.28 12.14 8.14
CA LEU A 10 -12.74 12.90 7.03
C LEU A 10 -13.72 12.87 5.85
N THR A 11 -14.10 14.06 5.40
CA THR A 11 -14.98 14.24 4.24
C THR A 11 -14.37 15.23 3.26
N LYS A 12 -14.46 14.90 1.96
CA LYS A 12 -14.15 15.81 0.86
C LYS A 12 -15.24 15.79 -0.18
N ARG A 13 -15.86 16.95 -0.36
CA ARG A 13 -16.83 17.21 -1.43
C ARG A 13 -16.31 18.33 -2.33
N TYR A 14 -16.25 18.08 -3.62
CA TYR A 14 -15.89 19.10 -4.60
C TYR A 14 -17.13 19.94 -4.95
N ARG A 15 -16.96 21.26 -5.18
CA ARG A 15 -18.06 22.21 -5.39
C ARG A 15 -19.04 21.81 -6.50
N LYS A 16 -18.59 21.08 -7.52
CA LYS A 16 -19.41 20.68 -8.67
C LYS A 16 -19.84 19.21 -8.64
N SER A 17 -19.53 18.47 -7.58
CA SER A 17 -19.87 17.05 -7.46
C SER A 17 -21.11 16.87 -6.58
N ALA A 18 -22.04 16.03 -7.03
CA ALA A 18 -23.20 15.62 -6.24
C ALA A 18 -22.78 14.69 -5.09
N THR A 19 -21.76 13.85 -5.32
CA THR A 19 -21.25 12.89 -4.35
C THR A 19 -19.95 13.38 -3.70
N ALA A 20 -19.68 12.93 -2.49
CA ALA A 20 -18.41 13.15 -1.84
C ALA A 20 -17.33 12.27 -2.49
N ALA A 21 -16.12 12.81 -2.70
CA ALA A 21 -14.98 12.03 -3.17
C ALA A 21 -14.30 11.26 -2.03
N VAL A 22 -14.50 11.73 -0.79
CA VAL A 22 -14.19 11.05 0.46
C VAL A 22 -15.39 11.32 1.37
N ASP A 23 -15.99 10.27 1.92
CA ASP A 23 -17.27 10.33 2.62
C ASP A 23 -17.14 9.67 4.00
N ASP A 24 -16.91 10.52 5.00
CA ASP A 24 -16.90 10.17 6.44
C ASP A 24 -15.94 9.01 6.81
N ILE A 25 -14.71 9.04 6.31
CA ILE A 25 -13.74 8.00 6.63
C ILE A 25 -12.99 8.26 7.94
N SER A 26 -12.77 7.19 8.71
CA SER A 26 -12.01 7.20 9.96
C SER A 26 -11.06 6.01 10.01
N PHE A 27 -9.77 6.27 10.27
CA PHE A 27 -8.76 5.23 10.43
C PHE A 27 -7.53 5.77 11.18
N ASP A 28 -6.70 4.87 11.64
CA ASP A 28 -5.41 5.14 12.27
C ASP A 28 -4.28 4.37 11.60
N VAL A 29 -3.04 4.86 11.72
CA VAL A 29 -1.82 4.15 11.30
C VAL A 29 -0.81 4.20 12.43
N LYS A 30 -0.21 3.04 12.75
CA LYS A 30 0.76 2.92 13.84
C LYS A 30 2.16 3.35 13.39
N PRO A 31 3.04 3.81 14.30
CA PRO A 31 4.44 4.09 13.97
C PRO A 31 5.16 2.85 13.41
N GLY A 32 5.91 3.04 12.31
CA GLY A 32 6.66 1.97 11.63
C GLY A 32 5.81 1.01 10.81
N GLU A 33 4.50 1.22 10.71
CA GLU A 33 3.57 0.39 9.93
C GLU A 33 3.72 0.67 8.42
N LEU A 34 3.57 -0.37 7.61
CA LEU A 34 3.30 -0.27 6.20
C LEU A 34 1.78 -0.42 6.00
N PHE A 35 1.13 0.68 5.70
CA PHE A 35 -0.32 0.76 5.55
C PHE A 35 -0.70 0.97 4.09
N ALA A 36 -1.46 0.04 3.51
CA ALA A 36 -1.95 0.11 2.15
C ALA A 36 -3.39 0.63 2.10
N PHE A 37 -3.62 1.65 1.28
CA PHE A 37 -4.93 2.22 1.00
C PHE A 37 -5.37 1.73 -0.38
N LEU A 38 -6.09 0.60 -0.40
CA LEU A 38 -6.46 -0.17 -1.59
C LEU A 38 -7.84 0.22 -2.11
N GLY A 39 -8.01 0.30 -3.41
CA GLY A 39 -9.33 0.52 -4.02
C GLY A 39 -9.26 0.76 -5.52
N PRO A 40 -10.40 0.73 -6.23
CA PRO A 40 -10.44 0.97 -7.66
C PRO A 40 -10.14 2.45 -8.01
N ASN A 41 -10.01 2.72 -9.30
CA ASN A 41 -9.88 4.10 -9.76
C ASN A 41 -11.16 4.88 -9.46
N GLY A 42 -11.00 6.09 -8.89
CA GLY A 42 -12.15 6.91 -8.47
C GLY A 42 -12.63 6.65 -7.03
N ALA A 43 -12.10 5.67 -6.32
CA ALA A 43 -12.50 5.36 -4.93
C ALA A 43 -12.13 6.44 -3.89
N GLY A 44 -11.42 7.51 -4.27
CA GLY A 44 -11.04 8.58 -3.35
C GLY A 44 -9.59 8.52 -2.83
N LYS A 45 -8.77 7.54 -3.26
CA LYS A 45 -7.39 7.33 -2.79
C LYS A 45 -6.50 8.57 -2.95
N THR A 46 -6.36 9.08 -4.19
CA THR A 46 -5.55 10.28 -4.48
C THR A 46 -6.10 11.52 -3.79
N THR A 47 -7.41 11.62 -3.61
CA THR A 47 -8.04 12.72 -2.85
C THR A 47 -7.64 12.64 -1.38
N THR A 48 -7.71 11.46 -0.77
CA THR A 48 -7.32 11.23 0.62
C THR A 48 -5.85 11.55 0.84
N ILE A 49 -4.95 10.98 0.05
CA ILE A 49 -3.50 11.24 0.19
C ILE A 49 -3.16 12.72 -0.05
N SER A 50 -3.86 13.40 -0.97
CA SER A 50 -3.68 14.84 -1.20
C SER A 50 -4.08 15.68 0.01
N ILE A 51 -5.10 15.26 0.75
CA ILE A 51 -5.48 15.92 2.01
C ILE A 51 -4.41 15.67 3.08
N LEU A 52 -4.04 14.41 3.31
CA LEU A 52 -3.05 14.03 4.32
C LEU A 52 -1.69 14.73 4.08
N THR A 53 -1.33 14.95 2.82
CA THR A 53 -0.11 15.66 2.43
C THR A 53 -0.24 17.19 2.36
N THR A 54 -1.34 17.74 2.86
CA THR A 54 -1.61 19.20 2.89
C THR A 54 -1.71 19.87 1.52
N THR A 55 -1.82 19.13 0.43
CA THR A 55 -1.93 19.69 -0.94
C THR A 55 -3.37 20.01 -1.33
N LEU A 56 -4.34 19.43 -0.62
CA LEU A 56 -5.77 19.64 -0.82
C LEU A 56 -6.48 19.91 0.51
N ALA A 57 -7.30 20.93 0.58
CA ALA A 57 -8.11 21.19 1.77
C ALA A 57 -9.27 20.18 1.88
N LYS A 58 -9.49 19.63 3.07
CA LYS A 58 -10.67 18.82 3.39
C LYS A 58 -11.96 19.68 3.48
N THR A 59 -13.12 19.05 3.47
CA THR A 59 -14.40 19.71 3.74
C THR A 59 -14.72 19.68 5.22
N SER A 60 -14.55 18.54 5.89
CA SER A 60 -14.76 18.35 7.33
C SER A 60 -13.91 17.19 7.87
N GLY A 61 -13.99 16.95 9.17
CA GLY A 61 -13.23 15.93 9.89
C GLY A 61 -11.94 16.46 10.50
N THR A 62 -11.21 15.62 11.23
CA THR A 62 -9.93 15.96 11.86
C THR A 62 -8.84 15.01 11.39
N VAL A 63 -7.64 15.54 11.20
CA VAL A 63 -6.46 14.78 10.80
C VAL A 63 -5.27 15.21 11.65
N THR A 64 -4.62 14.25 12.28
CA THR A 64 -3.36 14.46 13.01
C THR A 64 -2.29 13.57 12.42
N ILE A 65 -1.10 14.11 12.14
CA ILE A 65 0.05 13.37 11.60
C ILE A 65 1.29 13.73 12.41
N ALA A 66 1.96 12.72 12.93
CA ALA A 66 3.14 12.86 13.79
C ALA A 66 2.90 13.85 14.96
N GLY A 67 1.69 13.84 15.55
CA GLY A 67 1.30 14.72 16.64
C GLY A 67 0.89 16.13 16.22
N HIS A 68 0.92 16.48 14.94
CA HIS A 68 0.55 17.78 14.40
C HIS A 68 -0.84 17.76 13.77
N ASP A 69 -1.71 18.66 14.20
CA ASP A 69 -3.04 18.87 13.59
C ASP A 69 -2.91 19.51 12.20
N LEU A 70 -3.57 18.94 11.20
CA LEU A 70 -3.45 19.35 9.80
C LEU A 70 -3.87 20.81 9.54
N ASP A 71 -4.88 21.30 10.25
CA ASP A 71 -5.41 22.65 10.06
C ASP A 71 -4.60 23.69 10.86
N ARG A 72 -4.16 23.32 12.07
CA ARG A 72 -3.51 24.25 13.00
C ARG A 72 -1.99 24.32 12.78
N ASP A 73 -1.38 23.22 12.39
CA ASP A 73 0.08 23.13 12.18
C ASP A 73 0.46 22.35 10.92
N ALA A 74 -0.04 22.79 9.78
CA ALA A 74 0.34 22.22 8.48
C ALA A 74 1.86 22.26 8.21
N THR A 75 2.57 23.20 8.83
CA THR A 75 4.04 23.29 8.71
C THR A 75 4.72 22.17 9.48
N GLY A 76 4.27 21.86 10.69
CA GLY A 76 4.72 20.71 11.46
C GLY A 76 4.46 19.40 10.72
N VAL A 77 3.26 19.23 10.15
CA VAL A 77 2.94 18.08 9.30
C VAL A 77 3.96 17.95 8.15
N ARG A 78 4.16 19.00 7.34
CA ARG A 78 5.07 18.97 6.18
C ARG A 78 6.53 18.65 6.54
N ARG A 79 6.99 19.03 7.71
CA ARG A 79 8.35 18.72 8.20
C ARG A 79 8.52 17.24 8.54
N ASN A 80 7.42 16.56 8.89
CA ASN A 80 7.42 15.16 9.33
C ASN A 80 7.03 14.17 8.22
N ILE A 81 6.63 14.65 7.03
CA ILE A 81 6.20 13.78 5.94
C ILE A 81 7.13 13.87 4.73
N GLY A 82 7.39 12.72 4.10
CA GLY A 82 7.93 12.62 2.75
C GLY A 82 6.82 12.28 1.78
N ILE A 83 6.88 12.79 0.55
CA ILE A 83 5.82 12.58 -0.43
C ILE A 83 6.42 12.17 -1.77
N ILE A 84 5.84 11.12 -2.36
CA ILE A 84 6.14 10.66 -3.71
C ILE A 84 4.80 10.57 -4.46
N PHE A 85 4.56 11.54 -5.33
CA PHE A 85 3.34 11.59 -6.13
C PHE A 85 3.39 10.63 -7.33
N GLN A 86 2.21 10.30 -7.87
CA GLN A 86 2.07 9.51 -9.08
C GLN A 86 2.74 10.18 -10.30
N SER A 87 2.54 11.49 -10.47
CA SER A 87 3.16 12.26 -11.55
C SER A 87 4.51 12.83 -11.14
N GLN A 88 5.53 12.56 -11.96
CA GLN A 88 6.89 13.04 -11.75
C GLN A 88 7.00 14.53 -12.15
N SER A 89 7.42 15.38 -11.22
CA SER A 89 7.61 16.82 -11.47
C SER A 89 9.04 17.25 -11.13
N LEU A 90 10.03 16.65 -11.80
CA LEU A 90 11.44 17.00 -11.62
C LEU A 90 11.92 17.86 -12.81
N ASP A 91 12.72 18.89 -12.51
CA ASP A 91 13.37 19.66 -13.55
C ASP A 91 14.40 18.79 -14.30
N ARG A 92 14.15 18.55 -15.57
CA ARG A 92 14.95 17.66 -16.41
C ARG A 92 16.32 18.22 -16.76
N HIS A 93 16.54 19.52 -16.58
CA HIS A 93 17.81 20.18 -16.90
C HIS A 93 18.81 20.14 -15.76
N LEU A 94 18.33 19.95 -14.53
CA LEU A 94 19.16 19.80 -13.35
C LEU A 94 19.67 18.36 -13.20
N SER A 95 20.80 18.20 -12.53
CA SER A 95 21.24 16.89 -12.04
C SER A 95 20.39 16.46 -10.85
N GLY A 96 20.37 15.15 -10.56
CA GLY A 96 19.66 14.62 -9.39
C GLY A 96 20.16 15.26 -8.11
N GLU A 97 21.48 15.45 -7.97
CA GLU A 97 22.06 16.10 -6.79
C GLU A 97 21.62 17.56 -6.65
N GLU A 98 21.57 18.33 -7.74
CA GLU A 98 21.08 19.71 -7.70
C GLU A 98 19.63 19.81 -7.24
N ILE A 99 18.77 18.88 -7.67
CA ILE A 99 17.38 18.78 -7.23
C ILE A 99 17.32 18.50 -5.72
N ILE A 100 18.12 17.53 -5.23
CA ILE A 100 18.19 17.21 -3.80
C ILE A 100 18.68 18.43 -3.01
N ARG A 101 19.72 19.12 -3.49
CA ARG A 101 20.31 20.29 -2.85
C ARG A 101 19.33 21.47 -2.74
N LEU A 102 18.55 21.72 -3.79
CA LEU A 102 17.48 22.71 -3.76
C LEU A 102 16.39 22.30 -2.74
N HIS A 103 15.99 21.03 -2.75
CA HIS A 103 14.98 20.52 -1.82
C HIS A 103 15.40 20.72 -0.34
N VAL A 104 16.61 20.32 0.04
CA VAL A 104 17.08 20.47 1.43
C VAL A 104 17.22 21.93 1.85
N ALA A 105 17.53 22.83 0.91
CA ALA A 105 17.56 24.26 1.17
C ALA A 105 16.14 24.82 1.41
N LEU A 106 15.15 24.40 0.61
CA LEU A 106 13.75 24.78 0.78
C LEU A 106 13.15 24.28 2.11
N TYR A 107 13.59 23.09 2.58
CA TYR A 107 13.21 22.56 3.88
C TYR A 107 14.00 23.15 5.05
N GLY A 108 14.97 24.05 4.77
CA GLY A 108 15.80 24.67 5.81
C GLY A 108 16.76 23.72 6.52
N LEU A 109 17.02 22.53 5.94
CA LEU A 109 17.91 21.52 6.53
C LEU A 109 19.38 21.91 6.40
N PHE A 110 19.75 22.46 5.26
CA PHE A 110 21.10 22.94 4.95
C PHE A 110 21.02 24.23 4.17
N ALA A 111 21.93 25.16 4.46
CA ALA A 111 22.06 26.37 3.65
C ALA A 111 22.49 26.00 2.21
N TYR A 112 21.86 26.61 1.23
CA TYR A 112 22.22 26.40 -0.18
C TYR A 112 23.67 26.78 -0.46
N ARG A 113 24.37 25.92 -1.19
CA ARG A 113 25.71 26.18 -1.73
C ARG A 113 25.71 25.85 -3.22
N PRO A 114 26.39 26.63 -4.08
CA PRO A 114 26.32 26.46 -5.52
C PRO A 114 26.96 25.17 -6.05
N LEU A 115 27.86 24.55 -5.27
CA LEU A 115 28.58 23.34 -5.69
C LEU A 115 28.47 22.26 -4.60
N TYR A 116 28.30 21.00 -5.03
CA TYR A 116 28.24 19.82 -4.13
C TYR A 116 29.39 19.76 -3.13
N ARG A 117 30.62 20.01 -3.59
CA ARG A 117 31.84 20.00 -2.75
C ARG A 117 31.82 21.03 -1.61
N LEU A 118 31.04 22.10 -1.76
CA LEU A 118 30.89 23.14 -0.74
C LEU A 118 29.77 22.82 0.27
N MET A 119 28.95 21.81 0.01
CA MET A 119 27.93 21.37 0.95
C MET A 119 28.57 20.72 2.19
N PRO A 120 27.92 20.82 3.37
CA PRO A 120 28.40 20.16 4.59
C PRO A 120 28.65 18.66 4.42
N ALA A 121 29.59 18.11 5.17
CA ALA A 121 29.92 16.67 5.11
C ALA A 121 28.69 15.80 5.40
N ALA A 122 27.85 16.19 6.38
CA ALA A 122 26.61 15.48 6.71
C ALA A 122 25.64 15.37 5.51
N TYR A 123 25.50 16.44 4.72
CA TYR A 123 24.70 16.41 3.50
C TYR A 123 25.28 15.41 2.49
N ARG A 124 26.58 15.50 2.20
CA ARG A 124 27.22 14.63 1.22
C ARG A 124 27.12 13.16 1.60
N GLN A 125 27.40 12.84 2.87
CA GLN A 125 27.25 11.49 3.41
C GLN A 125 25.82 10.96 3.27
N ARG A 126 24.81 11.79 3.56
CA ARG A 126 23.40 11.40 3.43
C ARG A 126 23.02 11.15 1.97
N VAL A 127 23.43 12.02 1.04
CA VAL A 127 23.18 11.80 -0.41
C VAL A 127 23.87 10.54 -0.88
N GLU A 128 25.14 10.32 -0.56
CA GLU A 128 25.89 9.12 -0.95
C GLU A 128 25.29 7.84 -0.37
N HIS A 129 24.86 7.89 0.90
CA HIS A 129 24.19 6.76 1.54
C HIS A 129 22.89 6.41 0.81
N LEU A 130 21.98 7.37 0.67
CA LEU A 130 20.69 7.14 0.01
C LEU A 130 20.86 6.73 -1.46
N ALA A 131 21.77 7.37 -2.20
CA ALA A 131 22.07 6.99 -3.57
C ALA A 131 22.58 5.55 -3.69
N ARG A 132 23.38 5.09 -2.73
CA ARG A 132 23.87 3.72 -2.67
C ARG A 132 22.72 2.74 -2.40
N VAL A 133 21.87 3.03 -1.44
CA VAL A 133 20.73 2.18 -1.06
C VAL A 133 19.79 1.96 -2.25
N VAL A 134 19.45 3.02 -2.99
CA VAL A 134 18.55 2.90 -4.15
C VAL A 134 19.27 2.51 -5.45
N GLY A 135 20.60 2.37 -5.44
CA GLY A 135 21.39 2.04 -6.62
C GLY A 135 21.42 3.16 -7.67
N LEU A 136 21.56 4.42 -7.24
CA LEU A 136 21.68 5.61 -8.09
C LEU A 136 23.05 6.32 -7.89
N ASN A 137 24.08 5.61 -7.49
CA ASN A 137 25.39 6.05 -7.03
C ASN A 137 25.98 7.26 -7.80
N ARG A 138 26.51 6.99 -9.01
CA ARG A 138 27.12 8.04 -9.86
C ARG A 138 26.09 8.77 -10.68
N GLU A 139 24.99 8.13 -10.96
CA GLU A 139 23.89 8.65 -11.76
C GLU A 139 23.24 9.88 -11.12
N VAL A 140 23.27 9.99 -9.79
CA VAL A 140 22.71 11.15 -9.07
C VAL A 140 23.34 12.48 -9.51
N PHE A 141 24.57 12.47 -10.06
CA PHE A 141 25.26 13.65 -10.57
C PHE A 141 25.01 13.91 -12.07
N ARG A 142 24.23 13.08 -12.75
CA ARG A 142 23.87 13.26 -14.17
C ARG A 142 22.57 14.07 -14.30
N PRO A 143 22.38 14.79 -15.42
CA PRO A 143 21.12 15.50 -15.69
C PRO A 143 19.92 14.53 -15.73
N VAL A 144 18.80 14.91 -15.10
CA VAL A 144 17.58 14.08 -14.99
C VAL A 144 16.98 13.73 -16.36
N LYS A 145 17.19 14.56 -17.40
CA LYS A 145 16.80 14.22 -18.78
C LYS A 145 17.39 12.92 -19.32
N THR A 146 18.46 12.40 -18.70
CA THR A 146 19.09 11.13 -19.08
C THR A 146 18.59 9.94 -18.28
N TYR A 147 17.63 10.15 -17.36
CA TYR A 147 17.12 9.11 -16.48
C TYR A 147 16.02 8.28 -17.15
N SER A 148 15.97 7.01 -16.83
CA SER A 148 14.79 6.18 -17.04
C SER A 148 13.69 6.55 -16.03
N GLY A 149 12.45 6.11 -16.26
CA GLY A 149 11.36 6.29 -15.30
C GLY A 149 11.70 5.74 -13.90
N GLY A 150 12.30 4.56 -13.84
CA GLY A 150 12.76 3.97 -12.58
C GLY A 150 13.85 4.78 -11.89
N MET A 151 14.81 5.35 -12.64
CA MET A 151 15.82 6.24 -12.07
C MET A 151 15.22 7.53 -11.53
N THR A 152 14.24 8.09 -12.22
CA THR A 152 13.51 9.29 -11.76
C THR A 152 12.78 8.98 -10.45
N ARG A 153 12.13 7.82 -10.35
CA ARG A 153 11.45 7.38 -9.12
C ARG A 153 12.42 7.21 -7.95
N LYS A 154 13.57 6.61 -8.19
CA LYS A 154 14.65 6.50 -7.20
C LYS A 154 15.14 7.86 -6.69
N LEU A 155 15.25 8.85 -7.57
CA LEU A 155 15.61 10.21 -7.18
C LEU A 155 14.53 10.88 -6.31
N GLU A 156 13.25 10.71 -6.64
CA GLU A 156 12.15 11.21 -5.81
C GLU A 156 12.18 10.63 -4.40
N ILE A 157 12.52 9.35 -4.30
CA ILE A 157 12.70 8.67 -3.03
C ILE A 157 13.86 9.30 -2.23
N ILE A 158 15.06 9.44 -2.82
CA ILE A 158 16.18 10.09 -2.14
C ILE A 158 15.74 11.47 -1.63
N ARG A 159 15.14 12.26 -2.51
CA ARG A 159 14.68 13.62 -2.18
C ARG A 159 13.74 13.62 -0.97
N SER A 160 12.73 12.74 -0.96
CA SER A 160 11.71 12.68 0.09
C SER A 160 12.23 12.20 1.43
N LEU A 161 13.41 11.57 1.47
CA LEU A 161 14.01 11.03 2.69
C LEU A 161 15.16 11.88 3.25
N MET A 162 15.55 12.92 2.55
CA MET A 162 16.65 13.77 3.02
C MET A 162 16.42 14.38 4.40
N HIS A 163 15.17 14.67 4.73
CA HIS A 163 14.77 15.26 6.01
C HIS A 163 14.32 14.25 7.07
N ARG A 164 14.49 12.93 6.82
CA ARG A 164 14.12 11.84 7.73
C ARG A 164 12.67 11.95 8.21
N PRO A 165 11.69 11.86 7.31
CA PRO A 165 10.29 11.97 7.68
C PRO A 165 9.86 10.82 8.59
N GLY A 166 8.96 11.09 9.53
CA GLY A 166 8.30 10.05 10.32
C GLY A 166 7.31 9.23 9.49
N VAL A 167 6.72 9.86 8.44
CA VAL A 167 5.77 9.21 7.53
C VAL A 167 6.16 9.46 6.07
N LEU A 168 6.19 8.40 5.27
CA LEU A 168 6.39 8.45 3.82
C LEU A 168 5.07 8.13 3.11
N PHE A 169 4.52 9.11 2.38
CA PHE A 169 3.33 8.96 1.54
C PHE A 169 3.71 8.63 0.11
N LEU A 170 3.09 7.61 -0.46
CA LEU A 170 3.35 7.09 -1.80
C LEU A 170 2.02 6.96 -2.56
N ASP A 171 1.83 7.74 -3.62
CA ASP A 171 0.65 7.62 -4.47
C ASP A 171 0.97 6.73 -5.68
N GLU A 172 0.39 5.52 -5.69
CA GLU A 172 0.60 4.48 -6.71
C GLU A 172 2.09 4.29 -7.09
N PRO A 173 2.96 3.90 -6.12
CA PRO A 173 4.40 4.03 -6.25
C PRO A 173 5.03 3.18 -7.36
N THR A 174 4.39 2.09 -7.78
CA THR A 174 4.92 1.15 -8.78
C THR A 174 4.28 1.30 -10.15
N SER A 175 3.30 2.21 -10.28
CA SER A 175 2.64 2.45 -11.56
C SER A 175 3.65 2.82 -12.65
N GLY A 176 3.62 2.09 -13.77
CA GLY A 176 4.53 2.29 -14.89
C GLY A 176 5.98 1.83 -14.67
N LEU A 177 6.29 1.14 -13.58
CA LEU A 177 7.60 0.52 -13.35
C LEU A 177 7.67 -0.88 -13.95
N ASP A 178 8.84 -1.21 -14.50
CA ASP A 178 9.17 -2.59 -14.86
C ASP A 178 9.34 -3.48 -13.60
N PRO A 179 9.25 -4.82 -13.73
CA PRO A 179 9.30 -5.72 -12.58
C PRO A 179 10.57 -5.59 -11.72
N VAL A 180 11.73 -5.29 -12.35
CA VAL A 180 13.00 -5.13 -11.62
C VAL A 180 13.00 -3.85 -10.80
N SER A 181 12.53 -2.76 -11.39
CA SER A 181 12.39 -1.47 -10.71
C SER A 181 11.37 -1.53 -9.57
N ARG A 182 10.26 -2.27 -9.76
CA ARG A 182 9.25 -2.50 -8.72
C ARG A 182 9.86 -3.24 -7.53
N ARG A 183 10.56 -4.34 -7.76
CA ARG A 183 11.22 -5.10 -6.70
C ARG A 183 12.24 -4.27 -5.94
N ALA A 184 13.08 -3.51 -6.64
CA ALA A 184 14.05 -2.61 -6.02
C ALA A 184 13.39 -1.54 -5.16
N LEU A 185 12.21 -1.03 -5.53
CA LEU A 185 11.42 -0.10 -4.72
C LEU A 185 10.96 -0.77 -3.42
N TRP A 186 10.42 -1.99 -3.49
CA TRP A 186 9.97 -2.72 -2.31
C TRP A 186 11.10 -3.05 -1.35
N ASP A 187 12.24 -3.54 -1.85
CA ASP A 187 13.43 -3.81 -1.03
C ASP A 187 13.88 -2.53 -0.30
N TYR A 188 13.80 -1.41 -1.00
CA TYR A 188 14.11 -0.11 -0.44
C TYR A 188 13.12 0.34 0.64
N LEU A 189 11.80 0.22 0.42
CA LEU A 189 10.78 0.58 1.42
C LEU A 189 10.94 -0.24 2.69
N ARG A 190 11.25 -1.53 2.56
CA ARG A 190 11.58 -2.40 3.69
C ARG A 190 12.83 -1.92 4.44
N ALA A 191 13.89 -1.52 3.73
CA ALA A 191 15.12 -1.01 4.36
C ALA A 191 14.87 0.29 5.14
N VAL A 192 14.18 1.26 4.57
CA VAL A 192 13.87 2.55 5.24
C VAL A 192 13.00 2.34 6.47
N ARG A 193 12.06 1.43 6.39
CA ARG A 193 11.19 1.07 7.50
C ARG A 193 11.98 0.44 8.65
N ASN A 194 12.89 -0.50 8.33
CA ASN A 194 13.68 -1.21 9.33
C ASN A 194 14.78 -0.33 9.94
N ASP A 195 15.46 0.49 9.14
CA ASP A 195 16.62 1.26 9.57
C ASP A 195 16.24 2.59 10.24
N ASP A 196 15.27 3.31 9.69
CA ASP A 196 14.87 4.64 10.15
C ASP A 196 13.53 4.62 10.96
N GLY A 197 12.83 3.48 11.06
CA GLY A 197 11.52 3.37 11.71
C GLY A 197 10.41 4.17 11.00
N THR A 198 10.61 4.52 9.74
CA THR A 198 9.66 5.34 8.97
C THR A 198 8.37 4.57 8.70
N THR A 199 7.24 5.18 9.00
CA THR A 199 5.92 4.68 8.62
C THR A 199 5.69 4.89 7.14
N VAL A 200 5.15 3.89 6.46
CA VAL A 200 4.84 3.96 5.03
C VAL A 200 3.34 3.91 4.83
N PHE A 201 2.79 4.93 4.20
CA PHE A 201 1.40 4.97 3.74
C PHE A 201 1.39 4.98 2.21
N LEU A 202 0.85 3.96 1.59
CA LEU A 202 0.75 3.90 0.13
C LEU A 202 -0.69 3.76 -0.35
N THR A 203 -0.99 4.39 -1.49
CA THR A 203 -2.21 4.10 -2.24
C THR A 203 -1.88 3.12 -3.35
N THR A 204 -2.77 2.17 -3.60
CA THR A 204 -2.61 1.22 -4.69
C THR A 204 -3.96 0.71 -5.19
N HIS A 205 -3.95 0.20 -6.41
CA HIS A 205 -5.01 -0.65 -6.97
C HIS A 205 -4.48 -2.06 -7.28
N TYR A 206 -3.20 -2.33 -6.95
CA TYR A 206 -2.56 -3.63 -7.11
C TYR A 206 -2.64 -4.42 -5.81
N LEU A 207 -3.30 -5.57 -5.86
CA LEU A 207 -3.48 -6.45 -4.70
C LEU A 207 -2.17 -7.05 -4.20
N GLU A 208 -1.24 -7.36 -5.12
CA GLU A 208 0.12 -7.80 -4.78
C GLU A 208 0.86 -6.83 -3.86
N GLU A 209 0.61 -5.52 -4.02
CA GLU A 209 1.20 -4.50 -3.16
C GLU A 209 0.54 -4.44 -1.78
N ALA A 210 -0.77 -4.66 -1.75
CA ALA A 210 -1.53 -4.72 -0.51
C ALA A 210 -1.16 -5.96 0.33
N GLU A 211 -0.79 -7.08 -0.30
CA GLU A 211 -0.30 -8.28 0.40
C GLU A 211 1.02 -8.07 1.16
N GLU A 212 1.83 -7.11 0.75
CA GLU A 212 3.08 -6.74 1.43
C GLU A 212 2.86 -5.81 2.65
N ALA A 213 1.65 -5.30 2.84
CA ALA A 213 1.32 -4.37 3.90
C ALA A 213 1.05 -5.08 5.24
N ASP A 214 1.31 -4.38 6.36
CA ASP A 214 0.91 -4.87 7.68
C ASP A 214 -0.60 -4.76 7.86
N ARG A 215 -1.20 -3.68 7.34
CA ARG A 215 -2.65 -3.49 7.30
C ARG A 215 -3.07 -2.89 5.97
N VAL A 216 -4.24 -3.30 5.53
CA VAL A 216 -4.92 -2.83 4.32
C VAL A 216 -6.22 -2.16 4.70
N CYS A 217 -6.44 -0.98 4.18
CA CYS A 217 -7.72 -0.27 4.21
C CYS A 217 -8.32 -0.32 2.80
N VAL A 218 -9.39 -1.08 2.63
CA VAL A 218 -10.11 -1.16 1.36
C VAL A 218 -11.11 -0.02 1.30
N VAL A 219 -11.02 0.76 0.22
CA VAL A 219 -11.94 1.89 -0.02
C VAL A 219 -12.66 1.73 -1.34
N ASP A 220 -13.94 2.04 -1.30
CA ASP A 220 -14.80 2.09 -2.47
C ASP A 220 -15.78 3.27 -2.36
N HIS A 221 -16.05 3.94 -3.49
CA HIS A 221 -16.97 5.09 -3.56
C HIS A 221 -16.77 6.17 -2.47
N GLY A 222 -15.52 6.39 -2.03
CA GLY A 222 -15.16 7.37 -1.01
C GLY A 222 -15.35 6.89 0.42
N ARG A 223 -15.76 5.66 0.66
CA ARG A 223 -15.98 5.06 1.97
C ARG A 223 -14.99 3.93 2.24
N ILE A 224 -14.75 3.65 3.51
CA ILE A 224 -13.99 2.48 3.92
C ILE A 224 -14.94 1.29 3.98
N SER A 225 -14.60 0.23 3.23
CA SER A 225 -15.33 -1.03 3.27
C SER A 225 -14.83 -1.93 4.40
N VAL A 226 -13.52 -2.06 4.55
CA VAL A 226 -12.90 -2.90 5.61
C VAL A 226 -11.47 -2.43 5.89
N ILE A 227 -11.00 -2.67 7.12
CA ILE A 227 -9.60 -2.47 7.54
C ILE A 227 -9.15 -3.71 8.30
N GLY A 228 -8.03 -4.30 7.90
CA GLY A 228 -7.45 -5.46 8.59
C GLY A 228 -6.09 -5.81 8.05
N THR A 229 -5.44 -6.82 8.60
CA THR A 229 -4.27 -7.44 7.98
C THR A 229 -4.69 -8.20 6.72
N PRO A 230 -3.81 -8.40 5.72
CA PRO A 230 -4.14 -9.21 4.55
C PRO A 230 -4.73 -10.58 4.91
N ASP A 231 -4.19 -11.22 5.96
CA ASP A 231 -4.65 -12.54 6.40
C ASP A 231 -6.01 -12.50 7.13
N GLU A 232 -6.34 -11.41 7.82
CA GLU A 232 -7.68 -11.20 8.39
C GLU A 232 -8.70 -11.05 7.28
N LEU A 233 -8.42 -10.19 6.27
CA LEU A 233 -9.32 -9.97 5.14
C LEU A 233 -9.59 -11.26 4.35
N LYS A 234 -8.55 -12.08 4.11
CA LYS A 234 -8.72 -13.37 3.45
C LYS A 234 -9.62 -14.31 4.24
N ARG A 235 -9.48 -14.34 5.58
CA ARG A 235 -10.26 -15.25 6.46
C ARG A 235 -11.69 -14.80 6.71
N GLU A 236 -11.94 -13.48 6.75
CA GLU A 236 -13.29 -12.95 6.98
C GLU A 236 -14.18 -13.03 5.75
N LEU A 237 -13.59 -12.96 4.57
CA LEU A 237 -14.33 -12.86 3.31
C LEU A 237 -14.46 -14.17 2.57
N LEU A 238 -13.59 -15.15 2.83
CA LEU A 238 -13.56 -16.42 2.11
C LEU A 238 -13.17 -17.59 3.00
N ASP A 239 -13.91 -18.69 2.82
CA ASP A 239 -13.61 -19.95 3.48
C ASP A 239 -12.40 -20.66 2.86
N ARG A 240 -11.58 -21.28 3.72
CA ARG A 240 -10.58 -22.24 3.27
C ARG A 240 -11.26 -23.42 2.60
N SER A 241 -10.71 -23.88 1.49
CA SER A 241 -11.30 -24.99 0.76
C SER A 241 -10.27 -26.03 0.33
N LEU A 242 -10.74 -27.27 0.14
CA LEU A 242 -10.00 -28.31 -0.54
C LEU A 242 -10.46 -28.40 -1.98
N LEU A 243 -9.50 -28.55 -2.90
CA LEU A 243 -9.76 -28.91 -4.30
C LEU A 243 -9.37 -30.38 -4.46
N LEU A 244 -10.35 -31.21 -4.74
CA LEU A 244 -10.26 -32.65 -4.76
C LEU A 244 -10.65 -33.21 -6.13
N ASP A 245 -10.03 -34.31 -6.53
CA ASP A 245 -10.48 -35.10 -7.62
C ASP A 245 -10.30 -36.60 -7.31
N ALA A 246 -11.10 -37.43 -7.94
CA ALA A 246 -11.05 -38.89 -7.81
C ALA A 246 -11.51 -39.54 -9.10
N ASP A 247 -11.06 -40.76 -9.38
CA ASP A 247 -11.54 -41.54 -10.54
C ASP A 247 -13.06 -41.76 -10.47
N ASP A 248 -13.62 -41.92 -9.24
CA ASP A 248 -15.04 -41.97 -8.98
C ASP A 248 -15.51 -40.66 -8.31
N GLN A 249 -15.66 -39.60 -9.09
CA GLN A 249 -16.17 -38.32 -8.61
C GLN A 249 -17.56 -38.39 -7.97
N PRO A 250 -18.56 -39.16 -8.50
CA PRO A 250 -19.84 -39.32 -7.85
C PRO A 250 -19.73 -39.90 -6.42
N ALA A 251 -18.88 -40.91 -6.22
CA ALA A 251 -18.63 -41.47 -4.89
C ALA A 251 -18.01 -40.44 -3.95
N LEU A 252 -16.98 -39.65 -4.39
CA LEU A 252 -16.37 -38.58 -3.64
C LEU A 252 -17.42 -37.54 -3.22
N VAL A 253 -18.22 -37.05 -4.15
CA VAL A 253 -19.29 -36.05 -3.86
C VAL A 253 -20.31 -36.59 -2.86
N GLY A 254 -20.70 -37.89 -3.00
CA GLY A 254 -21.59 -38.54 -2.04
C GLY A 254 -21.01 -38.63 -0.63
N GLU A 255 -19.74 -38.98 -0.54
CA GLU A 255 -19.02 -39.09 0.74
C GLU A 255 -18.87 -37.71 1.43
N LEU A 256 -18.49 -36.67 0.68
CA LEU A 256 -18.39 -35.31 1.18
C LEU A 256 -19.72 -34.76 1.74
N ARG A 257 -20.83 -35.04 1.02
CA ARG A 257 -22.18 -34.70 1.50
C ARG A 257 -22.56 -35.47 2.75
N GLY A 258 -22.15 -36.75 2.85
CA GLY A 258 -22.34 -37.56 4.05
C GLY A 258 -21.59 -37.04 5.28
N LEU A 259 -20.53 -36.28 5.07
CA LEU A 259 -19.76 -35.56 6.12
C LEU A 259 -20.36 -34.17 6.46
N GLY A 260 -21.50 -33.80 5.87
CA GLY A 260 -22.15 -32.51 6.10
C GLY A 260 -21.53 -31.35 5.33
N LEU A 261 -20.75 -31.64 4.29
CA LEU A 261 -20.08 -30.63 3.47
C LEU A 261 -20.88 -30.37 2.19
N GLU A 262 -20.73 -29.17 1.64
CA GLU A 262 -21.35 -28.77 0.37
C GLU A 262 -20.31 -28.73 -0.75
N PRO A 263 -20.09 -29.82 -1.50
CA PRO A 263 -19.14 -29.85 -2.59
C PRO A 263 -19.66 -29.11 -3.80
N GLU A 264 -18.86 -28.19 -4.34
CA GLU A 264 -19.10 -27.47 -5.58
C GLU A 264 -18.07 -27.89 -6.65
N ARG A 265 -18.35 -27.62 -7.93
CA ARG A 265 -17.37 -27.80 -9.00
C ARG A 265 -16.72 -26.47 -9.34
N ASP A 266 -15.39 -26.45 -9.32
CA ASP A 266 -14.65 -25.28 -9.81
C ASP A 266 -14.66 -25.23 -11.36
N ALA A 267 -14.12 -24.13 -11.92
CA ALA A 267 -14.01 -23.94 -13.37
C ALA A 267 -13.08 -24.97 -14.04
N GLY A 268 -12.20 -25.63 -13.29
CA GLY A 268 -11.28 -26.69 -13.73
C GLY A 268 -11.89 -28.09 -13.64
N GLY A 269 -13.13 -28.23 -13.13
CA GLY A 269 -13.83 -29.51 -12.96
C GLY A 269 -13.46 -30.26 -11.68
N LEU A 270 -12.60 -29.69 -10.81
CA LEU A 270 -12.29 -30.23 -9.49
C LEU A 270 -13.47 -30.02 -8.53
N VAL A 271 -13.57 -30.88 -7.54
CA VAL A 271 -14.54 -30.77 -6.46
C VAL A 271 -13.96 -29.84 -5.40
N ARG A 272 -14.55 -28.66 -5.25
CA ARG A 272 -14.22 -27.70 -4.21
C ARG A 272 -15.14 -27.95 -3.00
N VAL A 273 -14.54 -27.99 -1.81
CA VAL A 273 -15.27 -28.11 -0.56
C VAL A 273 -14.71 -27.16 0.48
N ALA A 274 -15.53 -26.24 0.98
CA ALA A 274 -15.19 -25.37 2.07
C ALA A 274 -15.17 -26.14 3.39
N TYR A 275 -14.29 -25.73 4.33
CA TYR A 275 -14.23 -26.32 5.67
C TYR A 275 -13.95 -25.27 6.73
N GLU A 276 -14.74 -25.28 7.78
CA GLU A 276 -14.60 -24.44 8.97
C GLU A 276 -14.41 -25.29 10.23
N GLY A 277 -13.76 -24.73 11.24
CA GLY A 277 -13.65 -25.35 12.58
C GLY A 277 -12.81 -26.62 12.64
N THR A 278 -12.23 -27.09 11.52
CA THR A 278 -11.40 -28.29 11.45
C THR A 278 -10.12 -28.02 10.64
N THR A 279 -9.20 -28.97 10.65
CA THR A 279 -7.99 -28.90 9.83
C THR A 279 -8.19 -29.67 8.50
N ALA A 280 -7.51 -29.22 7.44
CA ALA A 280 -7.49 -29.94 6.16
C ALA A 280 -7.13 -31.43 6.37
N GLN A 281 -6.10 -31.70 7.20
CA GLN A 281 -5.66 -33.06 7.53
C GLN A 281 -6.78 -33.90 8.18
N SER A 282 -7.53 -33.31 9.12
CA SER A 282 -8.63 -34.01 9.81
C SER A 282 -9.76 -34.35 8.86
N LEU A 283 -10.06 -33.46 7.89
CA LEU A 283 -11.05 -33.70 6.86
C LEU A 283 -10.59 -34.78 5.87
N ILE A 284 -9.36 -34.69 5.39
CA ILE A 284 -8.79 -35.66 4.47
C ILE A 284 -8.80 -37.09 5.07
N ASN A 285 -8.51 -37.21 6.35
CA ASN A 285 -8.49 -38.52 7.04
C ASN A 285 -9.90 -39.18 7.11
N GLN A 286 -10.96 -38.44 6.90
CA GLN A 286 -12.33 -38.94 6.88
C GLN A 286 -12.78 -39.40 5.48
N ILE A 287 -12.07 -38.97 4.44
CA ILE A 287 -12.39 -39.34 3.05
C ILE A 287 -11.77 -40.71 2.77
N ARG A 288 -12.60 -41.66 2.31
CA ARG A 288 -12.22 -43.03 1.96
C ARG A 288 -12.03 -43.25 0.47
N THR A 289 -12.71 -42.44 -0.35
CA THR A 289 -12.58 -42.47 -1.80
C THR A 289 -11.13 -42.13 -2.19
N PRO A 290 -10.43 -42.96 -2.96
CA PRO A 290 -9.05 -42.66 -3.40
C PRO A 290 -9.02 -41.37 -4.20
N LEU A 291 -8.18 -40.41 -3.77
CA LEU A 291 -8.03 -39.11 -4.41
C LEU A 291 -6.92 -39.15 -5.46
N SER A 292 -7.20 -38.67 -6.66
CA SER A 292 -6.22 -38.44 -7.72
C SER A 292 -5.60 -37.05 -7.62
N VAL A 293 -6.35 -36.07 -7.09
CA VAL A 293 -5.89 -34.70 -6.81
C VAL A 293 -6.28 -34.29 -5.42
N LEU A 294 -5.35 -33.68 -4.71
CA LEU A 294 -5.56 -33.02 -3.42
C LEU A 294 -4.79 -31.71 -3.42
N ARG A 295 -5.48 -30.59 -3.27
CA ARG A 295 -4.87 -29.27 -3.06
C ARG A 295 -5.58 -28.55 -1.93
N VAL A 296 -4.82 -27.94 -1.05
CA VAL A 296 -5.37 -26.97 -0.09
C VAL A 296 -5.43 -25.63 -0.82
N HIS A 297 -6.60 -25.05 -0.92
CA HIS A 297 -6.78 -23.73 -1.49
C HIS A 297 -6.91 -22.73 -0.34
N GLU A 298 -5.90 -21.88 -0.23
CA GLU A 298 -5.94 -20.72 0.65
C GLU A 298 -6.39 -19.53 -0.18
N PRO A 299 -7.44 -18.81 0.25
CA PRO A 299 -7.94 -17.65 -0.50
C PRO A 299 -6.84 -16.62 -0.74
N SER A 300 -6.81 -16.06 -1.93
CA SER A 300 -5.98 -14.90 -2.25
C SER A 300 -6.66 -13.60 -1.81
N LEU A 301 -5.89 -12.53 -1.62
CA LEU A 301 -6.46 -11.21 -1.36
C LEU A 301 -7.29 -10.72 -2.57
N GLU A 302 -6.98 -11.20 -3.78
CA GLU A 302 -7.74 -10.88 -5.00
C GLU A 302 -9.17 -11.47 -4.94
N GLU A 303 -9.29 -12.75 -4.54
CA GLU A 303 -10.59 -13.39 -4.37
C GLU A 303 -11.40 -12.70 -3.27
N ALA A 304 -10.77 -12.39 -2.12
CA ALA A 304 -11.39 -11.67 -1.02
C ALA A 304 -11.88 -10.27 -1.45
N TYR A 305 -11.07 -9.56 -2.22
CA TYR A 305 -11.41 -8.24 -2.73
C TYR A 305 -12.57 -8.28 -3.73
N VAL A 306 -12.60 -9.26 -4.65
CA VAL A 306 -13.71 -9.47 -5.60
C VAL A 306 -14.99 -9.78 -4.86
N GLU A 307 -14.95 -10.60 -3.81
CA GLU A 307 -16.13 -10.94 -3.01
C GLU A 307 -16.65 -9.72 -2.24
N LEU A 308 -15.75 -8.91 -1.66
CA LEU A 308 -16.10 -7.66 -0.99
C LEU A 308 -16.86 -6.70 -1.92
N LEU A 309 -16.42 -6.59 -3.19
CA LEU A 309 -17.07 -5.70 -4.16
C LEU A 309 -18.40 -6.26 -4.71
N ARG A 310 -18.68 -7.54 -4.51
CA ARG A 310 -19.95 -8.18 -4.90
C ARG A 310 -21.04 -8.07 -3.85
N GLN A 311 -20.67 -7.89 -2.58
CA GLN A 311 -21.65 -7.72 -1.51
C GLN A 311 -22.36 -6.38 -1.67
N PRO A 312 -23.69 -6.34 -1.77
CA PRO A 312 -24.43 -5.08 -1.83
C PRO A 312 -24.25 -4.30 -0.51
N GLU A 313 -24.29 -2.97 -0.58
CA GLU A 313 -24.04 -1.97 0.51
C GLU A 313 -24.89 -2.18 1.79
N GLU A 314 -25.64 -3.25 1.97
CA GLU A 314 -26.58 -3.47 3.07
C GLU A 314 -25.98 -4.14 4.33
N ALA A 315 -24.70 -4.50 4.34
CA ALA A 315 -24.13 -5.28 5.45
C ALA A 315 -23.37 -4.47 6.52
N VAL A 316 -23.34 -3.12 6.42
CA VAL A 316 -22.68 -2.26 7.45
C VAL A 316 -23.68 -1.25 7.98
N ALA A 317 -24.52 -1.69 8.91
CA ALA A 317 -25.38 -0.86 9.75
C ALA A 317 -25.03 -1.04 11.24
#